data_088d85a052a7fcb27d1d5a49628c74bf
#
_entry.id   088d85a052a7fcb27d1d5a49628c74bf
#
_cell.length_a   1.000
_cell.length_b   1.000
_cell.length_c   1.000
_cell.angle_alpha   90.00
_cell.angle_beta   90.00
_cell.angle_gamma   90.00
#
_symmetry.space_group_name_H-M   'P 1'
#
loop_
_entity.id
_entity.type
_entity.pdbx_description
1 polymer ?
#
loop_
_entity_poly.entity_id
_entity_poly.type
_entity_poly.pdbx_seq_one_letter_code
_entity_poly.pdbx_strand_id
1 'polypeptide(L)'
;MATKTNRHVPARAIHPGEILREELRERRITQNEFAQMTGVPPATLKELIQGKRDVCPDLAIKLEKHLGIPYQTWMSIQNGFAIDAESIAKKNQPSNREHRTT
;
A
#
# COMPACT_ATOMS: atom_id res chain seq x y z
N MET A 1 16.05 15.08 13.26
CA MET A 1 15.83 14.73 12.81
C MET A 1 15.86 14.23 12.13
N ALA A 2 15.94 14.23 12.17
CA ALA A 2 15.89 13.72 11.46
C ALA A 2 15.78 13.17 10.87
N THR A 3 15.66 13.13 10.77
CA THR A 3 15.50 12.60 10.21
C THR A 3 15.41 12.07 9.47
N LYS A 4 15.41 12.13 9.34
CA LYS A 4 15.24 11.63 8.68
C LYS A 4 15.37 11.30 7.71
N THR A 5 15.52 11.35 7.52
CA THR A 5 15.52 11.14 6.70
C THR A 5 15.81 10.69 5.85
N ASN A 6 16.01 10.64 5.59
CA ASN A 6 16.22 10.37 4.64
C ASN A 6 16.16 9.39 4.16
N ARG A 7 15.80 9.06 3.85
CA ARG A 7 15.73 8.21 3.37
C ARG A 7 15.73 7.68 2.16
N HIS A 8 15.91 7.27 1.68
CA HIS A 8 16.18 6.66 0.45
C HIS A 8 15.48 5.31 0.44
N VAL A 9 16.06 4.22 -0.01
CA VAL A 9 15.38 2.93 -0.09
C VAL A 9 15.02 2.41 1.30
N PRO A 10 13.75 2.17 1.59
CA PRO A 10 13.37 1.64 2.89
C PRO A 10 13.76 0.18 3.05
N ALA A 11 13.80 -0.30 4.29
CA ALA A 11 14.09 -1.69 4.57
C ALA A 11 13.05 -2.62 3.94
N ARG A 12 11.82 -2.16 3.88
CA ARG A 12 10.75 -2.88 3.20
C ARG A 12 9.78 -1.89 2.60
N ALA A 13 9.11 -2.33 1.54
CA ALA A 13 8.10 -1.51 0.92
C ALA A 13 6.84 -1.49 1.78
N ILE A 14 6.18 -0.33 1.84
CA ILE A 14 4.97 -0.18 2.63
C ILE A 14 3.76 -0.28 1.69
N HIS A 15 2.97 -1.31 1.90
CA HIS A 15 1.77 -1.54 1.10
C HIS A 15 0.62 -0.68 1.63
N PRO A 16 -0.23 -0.14 0.74
CA PRO A 16 -1.36 0.66 1.20
C PRO A 16 -2.29 -0.10 2.13
N GLY A 17 -2.32 -1.43 2.07
CA GLY A 17 -3.11 -2.22 2.99
C GLY A 17 -2.68 -2.06 4.44
N GLU A 18 -1.40 -1.79 4.67
CA GLU A 18 -0.91 -1.54 6.03
C GLU A 18 -1.45 -0.22 6.55
N ILE A 19 -1.50 0.78 5.69
CA ILE A 19 -2.05 2.08 6.06
C ILE A 19 -3.54 1.93 6.36
N LEU A 20 -4.25 1.18 5.52
CA LEU A 20 -5.67 0.95 5.74
C LEU A 20 -5.91 0.26 7.07
N ARG A 21 -5.11 -0.75 7.39
CA ARG A 21 -5.26 -1.46 8.65
C ARG A 21 -5.09 -0.51 9.83
N GLU A 22 -4.08 0.37 9.77
CA GLU A 22 -3.86 1.33 10.85
C GLU A 22 -5.01 2.31 10.98
N GLU A 23 -5.55 2.79 9.85
CA GLU A 23 -6.68 3.71 9.88
C GLU A 23 -7.90 3.08 10.51
N LEU A 24 -8.18 1.83 10.17
CA LEU A 24 -9.32 1.14 10.75
C LEU A 24 -9.14 0.93 12.24
N ARG A 25 -7.91 0.59 12.64
CA ARG A 25 -7.61 0.40 14.06
C ARG A 25 -7.83 1.69 14.84
N GLU A 26 -7.31 2.79 14.33
CA GLU A 26 -7.44 4.07 15.01
C GLU A 26 -8.89 4.53 15.11
N ARG A 27 -9.68 4.20 14.10
CA ARG A 27 -11.10 4.57 14.06
C ARG A 27 -11.97 3.54 14.76
N ARG A 28 -11.36 2.44 15.19
CA ARG A 28 -12.08 1.36 15.89
C ARG A 28 -13.18 0.76 15.01
N ILE A 29 -12.86 0.59 13.74
CA ILE A 29 -13.75 -0.02 12.75
C ILE A 29 -13.19 -1.38 12.39
N THR A 30 -14.02 -2.43 12.47
CA THR A 30 -13.58 -3.75 12.05
C THR A 30 -13.57 -3.87 10.54
N GLN A 31 -12.85 -4.87 10.03
CA GLN A 31 -12.84 -5.11 8.59
C GLN A 31 -14.24 -5.39 8.07
N ASN A 32 -15.01 -6.17 8.80
CA ASN A 32 -16.39 -6.49 8.38
C ASN A 32 -17.26 -5.24 8.34
N GLU A 33 -17.13 -4.39 9.35
CA GLU A 33 -17.88 -3.13 9.36
C GLU A 33 -17.50 -2.27 8.17
N PHE A 34 -16.21 -2.17 7.89
CA PHE A 34 -15.77 -1.35 6.79
C PHE A 34 -16.22 -1.92 5.44
N ALA A 35 -16.23 -3.24 5.32
CA ALA A 35 -16.74 -3.89 4.12
C ALA A 35 -18.20 -3.51 3.89
N GLN A 36 -18.99 -3.48 4.96
CA GLN A 36 -20.40 -3.11 4.85
C GLN A 36 -20.55 -1.63 4.49
N MET A 37 -19.73 -0.78 5.09
CA MET A 37 -19.80 0.66 4.83
C MET A 37 -19.48 0.99 3.38
N THR A 38 -18.51 0.29 2.81
CA THR A 38 -17.99 0.63 1.49
C THR A 38 -18.61 -0.18 0.36
N GLY A 39 -19.22 -1.30 0.69
CA GLY A 39 -19.71 -2.22 -0.32
C GLY A 39 -18.60 -3.07 -0.92
N VAL A 40 -17.39 -2.99 -0.40
CA VAL A 40 -16.29 -3.84 -0.87
C VAL A 40 -16.47 -5.23 -0.28
N PRO A 41 -16.35 -6.28 -1.09
CA PRO A 41 -16.48 -7.64 -0.55
C PRO A 41 -15.48 -7.88 0.56
N PRO A 42 -15.89 -8.52 1.65
CA PRO A 42 -14.98 -8.77 2.77
C PRO A 42 -13.69 -9.49 2.38
N ALA A 43 -13.78 -10.43 1.45
CA ALA A 43 -12.59 -11.15 0.99
C ALA A 43 -11.61 -10.22 0.29
N THR A 44 -12.12 -9.29 -0.52
CA THR A 44 -11.29 -8.32 -1.22
C THR A 44 -10.60 -7.41 -0.22
N LEU A 45 -11.34 -6.94 0.77
CA LEU A 45 -10.79 -6.06 1.79
C LEU A 45 -9.70 -6.78 2.59
N LYS A 46 -9.94 -8.03 2.93
CA LYS A 46 -8.97 -8.81 3.67
C LYS A 46 -7.67 -8.98 2.87
N GLU A 47 -7.80 -9.27 1.57
CA GLU A 47 -6.63 -9.43 0.72
C GLU A 47 -5.84 -8.14 0.62
N LEU A 48 -6.55 -7.01 0.52
CA LEU A 48 -5.89 -5.72 0.46
C LEU A 48 -5.08 -5.46 1.73
N ILE A 49 -5.71 -5.70 2.89
CA ILE A 49 -5.06 -5.46 4.17
C ILE A 49 -3.86 -6.39 4.36
N GLN A 50 -3.93 -7.60 3.83
CA GLN A 50 -2.83 -8.55 3.92
C GLN A 50 -1.72 -8.30 2.90
N GLY A 51 -1.91 -7.30 2.02
CA GLY A 51 -0.92 -6.99 1.01
C GLY A 51 -0.97 -7.89 -0.19
N LYS A 52 -2.03 -8.68 -0.34
CA LYS A 52 -2.16 -9.62 -1.45
C LYS A 52 -2.89 -9.05 -2.64
N ARG A 53 -3.37 -7.84 -2.53
CA ARG A 53 -4.11 -7.16 -3.58
C ARG A 53 -3.72 -5.70 -3.58
N ASP A 54 -3.57 -5.13 -4.75
CA ASP A 54 -3.21 -3.73 -4.90
C ASP A 54 -4.44 -2.85 -4.86
N VAL A 55 -4.23 -1.58 -4.52
CA VAL A 55 -5.30 -0.59 -4.58
C VAL A 55 -5.48 -0.17 -6.03
N CYS A 56 -6.67 -0.39 -6.56
CA CYS A 56 -7.02 0.10 -7.88
C CYS A 56 -7.79 1.41 -7.74
N PRO A 57 -7.96 2.17 -8.84
CA PRO A 57 -8.66 3.46 -8.75
C PRO A 57 -10.04 3.37 -8.10
N ASP A 58 -10.80 2.33 -8.39
CA ASP A 58 -12.12 2.18 -7.80
C ASP A 58 -12.06 2.06 -6.29
N LEU A 59 -11.10 1.27 -5.80
CA LEU A 59 -10.91 1.12 -4.36
C LEU A 59 -10.46 2.43 -3.73
N ALA A 60 -9.53 3.12 -4.41
CA ALA A 60 -9.02 4.39 -3.89
C ALA A 60 -10.14 5.42 -3.74
N ILE A 61 -11.07 5.45 -4.66
CA ILE A 61 -12.20 6.37 -4.59
C ILE A 61 -13.08 6.02 -3.40
N LYS A 62 -13.33 4.74 -3.17
CA LYS A 62 -14.13 4.32 -2.03
C LYS A 62 -13.43 4.63 -0.72
N LEU A 63 -12.12 4.42 -0.67
CA LEU A 63 -11.36 4.72 0.53
C LEU A 63 -11.37 6.21 0.82
N GLU A 64 -11.25 7.04 -0.20
CA GLU A 64 -11.35 8.48 0.00
C GLU A 64 -12.70 8.87 0.57
N LYS A 65 -13.76 8.30 0.00
CA LYS A 65 -15.11 8.65 0.42
C LYS A 65 -15.36 8.33 1.89
N HIS A 66 -14.83 7.22 2.35
CA HIS A 66 -15.14 6.75 3.70
C HIS A 66 -14.11 7.12 4.75
N LEU A 67 -12.87 7.36 4.35
CA LEU A 67 -11.79 7.68 5.28
C LEU A 67 -11.31 9.11 5.17
N GLY A 68 -11.65 9.79 4.09
CA GLY A 68 -11.22 11.17 3.89
C GLY A 68 -9.79 11.31 3.42
N ILE A 69 -9.11 10.19 3.15
CA ILE A 69 -7.76 10.23 2.60
C ILE A 69 -7.88 10.30 1.09
N PRO A 70 -7.30 11.33 0.46
CA PRO A 70 -7.54 11.58 -0.96
C PRO A 70 -7.15 10.40 -1.85
N TYR A 71 -7.89 10.23 -2.93
CA TYR A 71 -7.61 9.24 -3.95
C TYR A 71 -6.14 9.27 -4.39
N GLN A 72 -5.63 10.48 -4.62
CA GLN A 72 -4.25 10.64 -5.09
C GLN A 72 -3.25 10.11 -4.06
N THR A 73 -3.56 10.27 -2.79
CA THR A 73 -2.70 9.77 -1.73
C THR A 73 -2.63 8.25 -1.77
N TRP A 74 -3.78 7.60 -1.91
CA TRP A 74 -3.80 6.14 -2.00
C TRP A 74 -3.02 5.63 -3.20
N MET A 75 -3.19 6.28 -4.35
CA MET A 75 -2.48 5.88 -5.55
C MET A 75 -0.98 6.14 -5.44
N SER A 76 -0.61 7.24 -4.76
CA SER A 76 0.80 7.52 -4.53
C SER A 76 1.44 6.46 -3.65
N ILE A 77 0.73 6.04 -2.60
CA ILE A 77 1.23 4.99 -1.73
C ILE A 77 1.39 3.69 -2.51
N GLN A 78 0.40 3.36 -3.33
CA GLN A 78 0.47 2.15 -4.15
C GLN A 78 1.63 2.21 -5.14
N ASN A 79 1.82 3.34 -5.79
CA ASN A 79 2.91 3.49 -6.74
C ASN A 79 4.25 3.43 -6.03
N GLY A 80 4.33 4.05 -4.87
CA GLY A 80 5.55 4.00 -4.07
C GLY A 80 5.89 2.58 -3.65
N PHE A 81 4.87 1.80 -3.28
CA PHE A 81 5.08 0.41 -2.92
C PHE A 81 5.67 -0.37 -4.10
N ALA A 82 5.09 -0.19 -5.29
CA ALA A 82 5.57 -0.92 -6.46
C ALA A 82 7.02 -0.58 -6.77
N ILE A 83 7.37 0.69 -6.69
CA ILE A 83 8.74 1.13 -6.95
C ILE A 83 9.69 0.60 -5.88
N ASP A 84 9.31 0.73 -4.62
CA ASP A 84 10.15 0.29 -3.51
C ASP A 84 10.34 -1.21 -3.51
N ALA A 85 9.28 -1.96 -3.79
CA ALA A 85 9.37 -3.41 -3.84
C ALA A 85 10.32 -3.85 -4.96
N GLU A 86 10.24 -3.19 -6.10
CA GLU A 86 11.11 -3.51 -7.21
C GLU A 86 12.57 -3.18 -6.88
N SER A 87 12.78 -2.03 -6.25
CA SER A 87 14.13 -1.61 -5.86
C SER A 87 14.74 -2.57 -4.87
N ILE A 88 13.96 -3.02 -3.88
CA ILE A 88 14.45 -3.97 -2.91
C ILE A 88 14.78 -5.30 -3.56
N ALA A 89 13.92 -5.76 -4.47
CA ALA A 89 14.17 -7.02 -5.18
C ALA A 89 15.43 -6.94 -6.01
N LYS A 90 15.63 -5.84 -6.71
CA LYS A 90 16.82 -5.67 -7.52
C LYS A 90 18.07 -5.64 -6.66
N LYS A 91 17.98 -4.99 -5.53
CA LYS A 91 19.12 -4.89 -4.62
C LYS A 91 19.54 -6.25 -4.12
N ASN A 92 18.58 -7.16 -3.95
CA ASN A 92 18.85 -8.48 -3.41
C ASN A 92 19.22 -9.50 -4.48
N GLN A 93 19.12 -9.15 -5.76
CA GLN A 93 19.50 -10.04 -6.83
C GLN A 93 20.98 -9.91 -7.11
N PRO A 94 21.68 -11.03 -7.13
CA PRO A 94 23.13 -10.96 -7.35
C PRO A 94 23.51 -10.63 -8.76
N SER A 95 22.68 -10.95 -9.74
CA SER A 95 23.11 -10.73 -11.08
C SER A 95 22.11 -9.98 -11.86
N ASN A 96 22.04 -9.77 -12.28
CA ASN A 96 21.28 -9.20 -12.99
C ASN A 96 21.43 -8.18 -13.70
N ARG A 97 22.00 -8.05 -13.44
CA ARG A 97 22.07 -7.23 -13.85
C ARG A 97 22.59 -6.88 -14.79
N GLU A 98 22.98 -7.17 -14.84
CA GLU A 98 23.51 -6.87 -15.58
C GLU A 98 23.33 -6.98 -16.69
N HIS A 99 22.93 -7.57 -16.84
CA HIS A 99 22.58 -7.74 -17.84
C HIS A 99 22.08 -7.10 -18.53
N ARG A 100 21.89 -6.81 -18.30
CA ARG A 100 21.36 -6.28 -18.92
C ARG A 100 21.69 -5.53 -19.66
N THR A 101 22.11 -5.53 -19.56
CA THR A 101 22.39 -4.89 -20.11
C THR A 101 22.71 -4.71 -20.90
N THR A 102 22.86 -4.76 -20.83
CA THR A 102 23.02 -4.68 -21.58
C THR A 102 23.02 -4.61 -22.18
#